data_a66b6949f3c364577d7da8ff630b8fe1
#
_entry.id   a66b6949f3c364577d7da8ff630b8fe1
#
_cell.length_a   1.000
_cell.length_b   1.000
_cell.length_c   1.000
_cell.angle_alpha   90.00
_cell.angle_beta   90.00
_cell.angle_gamma   90.00
#
_symmetry.space_group_name_H-M   'P 1'
#
loop_
_entity.id
_entity.type
_entity.pdbx_description
1 polymer ?
#
loop_
_entity_poly.entity_id
_entity_poly.type
_entity_poly.pdbx_seq_one_letter_code
_entity_poly.pdbx_strand_id
1 'polypeptide(L)'
;MKGFVFFDLDGTLLNGESKVDASTAEAIQTLKNNGYEPFIATGRSSAETRDIMESANIHSGIFMNGQVVLYRDQLVYSSEIPTETVEKFHQMVKEDGYGLTAYNDKQFYLVASSPGAKDAYGFIHSNPPALNPDFYKENPINMMLFISLPPAEEKYKVAFPNLDFLRNTPYSVDVISKGNSKAEGIKRFLEHLNQEDAKTYAFGDGPNDIEMLQAVSHPVAMGNA
;
A
#
# COMPACT_ATOMS: atom_id res chain seq x y z
N MET A 1 -1.63 -26.79 1.68
CA MET A 1 -1.08 -25.64 0.95
C MET A 1 0.43 -25.81 0.89
N LYS A 2 1.09 -25.46 -0.24
CA LYS A 2 2.55 -25.63 -0.42
C LYS A 2 3.35 -24.40 0.00
N GLY A 3 2.74 -23.23 0.04
CA GLY A 3 3.36 -21.96 0.42
C GLY A 3 2.60 -20.75 -0.08
N PHE A 4 3.14 -19.57 0.22
CA PHE A 4 2.60 -18.26 -0.13
C PHE A 4 3.51 -17.55 -1.12
N VAL A 5 2.93 -16.82 -2.06
CA VAL A 5 3.67 -16.06 -3.08
C VAL A 5 3.19 -14.63 -3.10
N PHE A 6 4.06 -13.70 -2.76
CA PHE A 6 3.77 -12.27 -2.65
C PHE A 6 4.28 -11.54 -3.89
N PHE A 7 3.43 -10.75 -4.50
CA PHE A 7 3.76 -9.97 -5.69
C PHE A 7 3.59 -8.48 -5.39
N ASP A 8 4.64 -7.69 -5.59
CA ASP A 8 4.44 -6.27 -5.78
C ASP A 8 3.63 -6.01 -7.05
N LEU A 9 3.06 -4.82 -7.20
CA LEU A 9 2.23 -4.43 -8.33
C LEU A 9 3.02 -3.67 -9.40
N ASP A 10 3.47 -2.48 -9.07
CA ASP A 10 3.99 -1.50 -10.01
C ASP A 10 5.43 -1.84 -10.42
N GLY A 11 5.65 -2.27 -11.65
CA GLY A 11 6.95 -2.76 -12.11
C GLY A 11 7.17 -4.27 -11.90
N THR A 12 6.24 -4.96 -11.24
CA THR A 12 6.32 -6.40 -10.95
C THR A 12 5.17 -7.19 -11.57
N LEU A 13 3.96 -7.11 -11.03
CA LEU A 13 2.79 -7.85 -11.54
C LEU A 13 2.11 -7.15 -12.71
N LEU A 14 2.17 -5.81 -12.73
CA LEU A 14 1.52 -4.98 -13.72
C LEU A 14 2.48 -4.66 -14.89
N ASN A 15 1.90 -4.60 -16.09
CA ASN A 15 2.59 -4.11 -17.28
C ASN A 15 2.68 -2.57 -17.31
N GLY A 16 3.30 -2.01 -18.36
CA GLY A 16 3.45 -0.56 -18.54
C GLY A 16 2.14 0.23 -18.69
N GLU A 17 0.99 -0.45 -18.85
CA GLU A 17 -0.35 0.15 -18.86
C GLU A 17 -1.07 0.01 -17.51
N SER A 18 -0.37 -0.39 -16.45
CA SER A 18 -0.93 -0.69 -15.12
C SER A 18 -2.02 -1.78 -15.14
N LYS A 19 -1.85 -2.79 -15.99
CA LYS A 19 -2.77 -3.91 -16.14
C LYS A 19 -2.08 -5.25 -15.94
N VAL A 20 -2.85 -6.26 -15.55
CA VAL A 20 -2.40 -7.66 -15.51
C VAL A 20 -2.54 -8.25 -16.92
N ASP A 21 -1.44 -8.74 -17.49
CA ASP A 21 -1.46 -9.42 -18.77
C ASP A 21 -2.13 -10.80 -18.68
N ALA A 22 -2.73 -11.26 -19.77
CA ALA A 22 -3.37 -12.57 -19.83
C ALA A 22 -2.41 -13.71 -19.45
N SER A 23 -1.16 -13.66 -19.91
CA SER A 23 -0.12 -14.63 -19.56
C SER A 23 0.21 -14.63 -18.07
N THR A 24 0.21 -13.47 -17.43
CA THR A 24 0.40 -13.32 -15.96
C THR A 24 -0.78 -13.93 -15.21
N ALA A 25 -2.02 -13.66 -15.62
CA ALA A 25 -3.22 -14.24 -15.03
C ALA A 25 -3.23 -15.78 -15.15
N GLU A 26 -2.83 -16.34 -16.31
CA GLU A 26 -2.69 -17.78 -16.51
C GLU A 26 -1.60 -18.40 -15.62
N ALA A 27 -0.46 -17.71 -15.44
CA ALA A 27 0.60 -18.13 -14.56
C ALA A 27 0.15 -18.19 -13.09
N ILE A 28 -0.60 -17.16 -12.63
CA ILE A 28 -1.19 -17.13 -11.29
C ILE A 28 -2.21 -18.28 -11.11
N GLN A 29 -3.05 -18.53 -12.12
CA GLN A 29 -3.97 -19.68 -12.04
C GLN A 29 -3.24 -21.01 -11.95
N THR A 30 -2.14 -21.16 -12.69
CA THR A 30 -1.28 -22.35 -12.61
C THR A 30 -0.62 -22.49 -11.24
N LEU A 31 -0.17 -21.39 -10.65
CA LEU A 31 0.39 -21.32 -9.30
C LEU A 31 -0.65 -21.79 -8.27
N LYS A 32 -1.89 -21.34 -8.36
CA LYS A 32 -3.01 -21.75 -7.49
C LYS A 32 -3.30 -23.25 -7.66
N ASN A 33 -3.35 -23.77 -8.89
CA ASN A 33 -3.58 -25.18 -9.18
C ASN A 33 -2.46 -26.07 -8.63
N ASN A 34 -1.26 -25.53 -8.51
CA ASN A 34 -0.12 -26.21 -7.89
C ASN A 34 -0.13 -26.17 -6.34
N GLY A 35 -1.13 -25.52 -5.74
CA GLY A 35 -1.35 -25.46 -4.30
C GLY A 35 -0.62 -24.34 -3.57
N TYR A 36 -0.23 -23.29 -4.27
CA TYR A 36 0.29 -22.05 -3.70
C TYR A 36 -0.83 -21.00 -3.57
N GLU A 37 -0.71 -20.12 -2.58
CA GLU A 37 -1.63 -18.99 -2.38
C GLU A 37 -0.94 -17.69 -2.83
N PRO A 38 -1.44 -17.00 -3.88
CA PRO A 38 -0.92 -15.74 -4.32
C PRO A 38 -1.47 -14.57 -3.48
N PHE A 39 -0.60 -13.60 -3.21
CA PHE A 39 -0.89 -12.34 -2.52
C PHE A 39 -0.40 -11.16 -3.34
N ILE A 40 -1.13 -10.06 -3.29
CA ILE A 40 -0.61 -8.73 -3.66
C ILE A 40 0.10 -8.15 -2.43
N ALA A 41 1.25 -7.48 -2.62
CA ALA A 41 1.96 -6.75 -1.56
C ALA A 41 2.34 -5.35 -2.08
N THR A 42 1.57 -4.32 -1.72
CA THR A 42 1.63 -3.01 -2.36
C THR A 42 1.52 -1.83 -1.39
N GLY A 43 2.00 -0.66 -1.82
CA GLY A 43 1.69 0.62 -1.17
C GLY A 43 0.27 1.11 -1.43
N ARG A 44 -0.38 0.64 -2.49
CA ARG A 44 -1.76 1.03 -2.81
C ARG A 44 -2.75 0.47 -1.78
N SER A 45 -3.92 1.12 -1.65
CA SER A 45 -5.03 0.61 -0.84
C SER A 45 -5.76 -0.55 -1.53
N SER A 46 -6.48 -1.37 -0.77
CA SER A 46 -7.33 -2.43 -1.33
C SER A 46 -8.46 -1.87 -2.21
N ALA A 47 -8.93 -0.65 -1.93
CA ALA A 47 -9.92 0.02 -2.77
C ALA A 47 -9.39 0.38 -4.16
N GLU A 48 -8.10 0.78 -4.26
CA GLU A 48 -7.44 1.10 -5.54
C GLU A 48 -7.06 -0.15 -6.35
N THR A 49 -6.96 -1.30 -5.71
CA THR A 49 -6.48 -2.54 -6.35
C THR A 49 -7.57 -3.55 -6.67
N ARG A 50 -8.82 -3.22 -6.44
CA ARG A 50 -9.95 -4.16 -6.61
C ARG A 50 -10.00 -4.78 -8.01
N ASP A 51 -9.98 -3.96 -9.05
CA ASP A 51 -10.05 -4.43 -10.45
C ASP A 51 -8.82 -5.27 -10.82
N ILE A 52 -7.65 -4.94 -10.25
CA ILE A 52 -6.41 -5.70 -10.43
C ILE A 52 -6.53 -7.07 -9.78
N MET A 53 -7.03 -7.13 -8.53
CA MET A 53 -7.25 -8.36 -7.81
C MET A 53 -8.23 -9.28 -8.54
N GLU A 54 -9.33 -8.73 -9.04
CA GLU A 54 -10.33 -9.46 -9.84
C GLU A 54 -9.70 -10.01 -11.13
N SER A 55 -8.96 -9.19 -11.89
CA SER A 55 -8.34 -9.59 -13.15
C SER A 55 -7.26 -10.66 -12.97
N ALA A 56 -6.52 -10.61 -11.86
CA ALA A 56 -5.50 -11.62 -11.50
C ALA A 56 -6.09 -12.84 -10.78
N ASN A 57 -7.39 -12.84 -10.41
CA ASN A 57 -8.00 -13.85 -9.56
C ASN A 57 -7.22 -14.08 -8.25
N ILE A 58 -6.79 -12.97 -7.60
CA ILE A 58 -6.12 -12.95 -6.30
C ILE A 58 -7.08 -12.35 -5.27
N HIS A 59 -7.27 -13.03 -4.14
CA HIS A 59 -8.20 -12.65 -3.07
C HIS A 59 -7.51 -12.34 -1.75
N SER A 60 -6.18 -12.22 -1.77
CA SER A 60 -5.37 -11.99 -0.59
C SER A 60 -4.35 -10.88 -0.87
N GLY A 61 -4.06 -10.05 0.14
CA GLY A 61 -3.10 -8.98 -0.08
C GLY A 61 -2.65 -8.26 1.19
N ILE A 62 -1.52 -7.60 1.05
CA ILE A 62 -0.90 -6.70 2.01
C ILE A 62 -0.91 -5.32 1.36
N PHE A 63 -1.65 -4.40 1.93
CA PHE A 63 -1.95 -3.09 1.37
C PHE A 63 -1.39 -1.96 2.22
N MET A 64 -1.21 -0.79 1.60
CA MET A 64 -0.73 0.42 2.26
C MET A 64 0.56 0.16 3.05
N ASN A 65 1.53 -0.54 2.40
CA ASN A 65 2.82 -0.92 3.00
C ASN A 65 2.67 -1.66 4.34
N GLY A 66 1.72 -2.63 4.44
CA GLY A 66 1.52 -3.47 5.62
C GLY A 66 0.52 -2.95 6.65
N GLN A 67 -0.16 -1.84 6.38
CA GLN A 67 -1.19 -1.31 7.27
C GLN A 67 -2.45 -2.18 7.31
N VAL A 68 -2.77 -2.81 6.18
CA VAL A 68 -3.95 -3.69 6.05
C VAL A 68 -3.54 -5.01 5.42
N VAL A 69 -4.03 -6.10 6.01
CA VAL A 69 -3.84 -7.47 5.48
C VAL A 69 -5.21 -8.11 5.28
N LEU A 70 -5.47 -8.52 4.04
CA LEU A 70 -6.62 -9.34 3.68
C LEU A 70 -6.17 -10.76 3.34
N TYR A 71 -6.91 -11.75 3.81
CA TYR A 71 -6.75 -13.14 3.42
C TYR A 71 -8.09 -13.70 2.95
N ARG A 72 -8.16 -14.07 1.68
CA ARG A 72 -9.39 -14.56 1.03
C ARG A 72 -10.58 -13.63 1.29
N ASP A 73 -10.37 -12.36 0.95
CA ASP A 73 -11.32 -11.26 1.11
C ASP A 73 -11.75 -10.96 2.56
N GLN A 74 -11.09 -11.54 3.56
CA GLN A 74 -11.36 -11.28 4.97
C GLN A 74 -10.25 -10.43 5.59
N LEU A 75 -10.62 -9.43 6.39
CA LEU A 75 -9.67 -8.60 7.12
C LEU A 75 -9.00 -9.40 8.24
N VAL A 76 -7.69 -9.56 8.14
CA VAL A 76 -6.84 -10.24 9.12
C VAL A 76 -6.18 -9.24 10.07
N TYR A 77 -5.74 -8.11 9.52
CA TYR A 77 -5.04 -7.08 10.28
C TYR A 77 -5.35 -5.69 9.73
N SER A 78 -5.49 -4.72 10.63
CA SER A 78 -5.62 -3.30 10.31
C SER A 78 -4.85 -2.48 11.33
N SER A 79 -3.92 -1.65 10.86
CA SER A 79 -3.22 -0.64 11.66
C SER A 79 -3.83 0.71 11.37
N GLU A 80 -4.34 1.36 12.39
CA GLU A 80 -4.99 2.65 12.26
C GLU A 80 -4.10 3.77 12.81
N ILE A 81 -4.07 4.90 12.11
CA ILE A 81 -3.47 6.13 12.63
C ILE A 81 -4.49 6.76 13.58
N PRO A 82 -4.12 7.07 14.85
CA PRO A 82 -5.06 7.69 15.79
C PRO A 82 -5.71 8.95 15.21
N THR A 83 -7.04 9.07 15.34
CA THR A 83 -7.82 10.20 14.78
C THR A 83 -7.25 11.55 15.19
N GLU A 84 -6.82 11.70 16.45
CA GLU A 84 -6.16 12.93 16.93
C GLU A 84 -4.86 13.26 16.15
N THR A 85 -4.11 12.23 15.76
CA THR A 85 -2.90 12.40 14.96
C THR A 85 -3.25 12.86 13.54
N VAL A 86 -4.28 12.25 12.93
CA VAL A 86 -4.78 12.64 11.61
C VAL A 86 -5.29 14.09 11.63
N GLU A 87 -6.03 14.47 12.67
CA GLU A 87 -6.56 15.82 12.82
C GLU A 87 -5.44 16.87 12.92
N LYS A 88 -4.43 16.63 13.77
CA LYS A 88 -3.26 17.51 13.89
C LYS A 88 -2.49 17.62 12.58
N PHE A 89 -2.31 16.49 11.89
CA PHE A 89 -1.63 16.45 10.59
C PHE A 89 -2.41 17.24 9.53
N HIS A 90 -3.72 17.01 9.44
CA HIS A 90 -4.62 17.71 8.53
C HIS A 90 -4.61 19.22 8.76
N GLN A 91 -4.68 19.68 10.01
CA GLN A 91 -4.61 21.10 10.34
C GLN A 91 -3.30 21.72 9.86
N MET A 92 -2.16 21.09 10.16
CA MET A 92 -0.84 21.57 9.76
C MET A 92 -0.70 21.63 8.23
N VAL A 93 -1.22 20.63 7.52
CA VAL A 93 -1.25 20.59 6.04
C VAL A 93 -2.05 21.75 5.47
N LYS A 94 -3.20 22.07 6.05
CA LYS A 94 -4.03 23.21 5.63
C LYS A 94 -3.34 24.56 5.86
N GLU A 95 -2.70 24.73 7.02
CA GLU A 95 -1.94 25.96 7.35
C GLU A 95 -0.76 26.18 6.39
N ASP A 96 -0.10 25.10 5.98
CA ASP A 96 1.03 25.13 5.05
C ASP A 96 0.60 25.18 3.56
N GLY A 97 -0.69 25.01 3.25
CA GLY A 97 -1.22 25.06 1.88
C GLY A 97 -0.95 23.80 1.05
N TYR A 98 -0.65 22.67 1.68
CA TYR A 98 -0.45 21.36 1.03
C TYR A 98 -1.76 20.60 0.84
N GLY A 99 -1.68 19.44 0.15
CA GLY A 99 -2.80 18.52 -0.02
C GLY A 99 -2.66 17.27 0.87
N LEU A 100 -3.80 16.66 1.17
CA LEU A 100 -3.86 15.43 1.96
C LEU A 100 -5.01 14.56 1.51
N THR A 101 -4.72 13.30 1.20
CA THR A 101 -5.73 12.25 1.03
C THR A 101 -5.65 11.29 2.20
N ALA A 102 -6.80 10.88 2.74
CA ALA A 102 -6.90 9.88 3.80
C ALA A 102 -7.51 8.60 3.26
N TYR A 103 -6.95 7.46 3.64
CA TYR A 103 -7.28 6.12 3.15
C TYR A 103 -7.65 5.17 4.28
N ASN A 104 -8.63 4.31 4.01
CA ASN A 104 -8.83 3.07 4.76
C ASN A 104 -8.95 1.87 3.79
N ASP A 105 -9.28 0.69 4.32
CA ASP A 105 -9.41 -0.55 3.55
C ASP A 105 -10.51 -0.51 2.47
N LYS A 106 -11.47 0.43 2.54
CA LYS A 106 -12.67 0.45 1.70
C LYS A 106 -12.74 1.63 0.74
N GLN A 107 -12.19 2.77 1.15
CA GLN A 107 -12.37 4.03 0.43
C GLN A 107 -11.29 5.06 0.79
N PHE A 108 -11.19 6.09 0.00
CA PHE A 108 -10.26 7.19 0.21
C PHE A 108 -10.86 8.51 -0.29
N TYR A 109 -10.51 9.59 0.38
CA TYR A 109 -10.98 10.94 0.08
C TYR A 109 -9.88 11.98 0.25
N LEU A 110 -9.90 12.98 -0.62
CA LEU A 110 -9.12 14.19 -0.43
C LEU A 110 -9.69 14.94 0.79
N VAL A 111 -8.91 15.07 1.86
CA VAL A 111 -9.34 15.77 3.08
C VAL A 111 -8.83 17.21 3.13
N ALA A 112 -7.71 17.49 2.46
CA ALA A 112 -7.22 18.86 2.19
C ALA A 112 -6.83 18.99 0.72
N SER A 113 -7.42 19.96 0.03
CA SER A 113 -7.12 20.22 -1.39
C SER A 113 -5.92 21.15 -1.54
N SER A 114 -5.11 20.92 -2.57
CA SER A 114 -4.04 21.84 -2.99
C SER A 114 -3.92 21.85 -4.51
N PRO A 115 -3.28 22.90 -5.11
CA PRO A 115 -2.99 22.92 -6.54
C PRO A 115 -2.17 21.71 -7.02
N GLY A 116 -1.27 21.20 -6.18
CA GLY A 116 -0.43 20.02 -6.49
C GLY A 116 -1.16 18.68 -6.55
N ALA A 117 -2.44 18.62 -6.14
CA ALA A 117 -3.20 17.37 -6.18
C ALA A 117 -3.33 16.82 -7.61
N LYS A 118 -3.51 17.68 -8.62
CA LYS A 118 -3.58 17.26 -10.03
C LYS A 118 -2.27 16.64 -10.52
N ASP A 119 -1.14 17.23 -10.13
CA ASP A 119 0.19 16.74 -10.54
C ASP A 119 0.51 15.40 -9.85
N ALA A 120 0.19 15.29 -8.55
CA ALA A 120 0.41 14.07 -7.78
C ALA A 120 -0.40 12.88 -8.35
N TYR A 121 -1.68 13.06 -8.58
CA TYR A 121 -2.53 12.01 -9.15
C TYR A 121 -2.28 11.78 -10.64
N GLY A 122 -1.99 12.84 -11.42
CA GLY A 122 -1.61 12.73 -12.83
C GLY A 122 -0.33 11.91 -13.05
N PHE A 123 0.64 11.99 -12.12
CA PHE A 123 1.87 11.20 -12.17
C PHE A 123 1.61 9.68 -12.11
N ILE A 124 0.57 9.27 -11.38
CA ILE A 124 0.15 7.87 -11.27
C ILE A 124 -1.03 7.53 -12.21
N HIS A 125 -1.24 8.34 -13.26
CA HIS A 125 -2.31 8.15 -14.26
C HIS A 125 -3.72 8.08 -13.67
N SER A 126 -3.99 8.82 -12.60
CA SER A 126 -5.27 8.87 -11.90
C SER A 126 -5.81 10.30 -11.78
N ASN A 127 -7.02 10.43 -11.26
CA ASN A 127 -7.62 11.71 -10.90
C ASN A 127 -7.67 11.87 -9.38
N PRO A 128 -7.55 13.10 -8.85
CA PRO A 128 -7.77 13.34 -7.44
C PRO A 128 -9.16 12.81 -7.00
N PRO A 129 -9.25 12.14 -5.84
CA PRO A 129 -10.53 11.68 -5.33
C PRO A 129 -11.43 12.83 -4.91
N ALA A 130 -12.71 12.51 -4.63
CA ALA A 130 -13.66 13.49 -4.15
C ALA A 130 -13.19 14.14 -2.83
N LEU A 131 -13.51 15.42 -2.64
CA LEU A 131 -13.18 16.16 -1.42
C LEU A 131 -14.20 15.80 -0.32
N ASN A 132 -13.70 15.31 0.82
CA ASN A 132 -14.44 15.10 2.05
C ASN A 132 -13.56 15.47 3.25
N PRO A 133 -13.55 16.74 3.71
CA PRO A 133 -12.65 17.20 4.76
C PRO A 133 -12.87 16.53 6.13
N ASP A 134 -14.03 15.96 6.34
CA ASP A 134 -14.43 15.35 7.62
C ASP A 134 -14.35 13.81 7.61
N PHE A 135 -13.91 13.21 6.49
CA PHE A 135 -13.86 11.75 6.33
C PHE A 135 -13.19 11.01 7.49
N TYR A 136 -12.06 11.52 7.98
CA TYR A 136 -11.31 10.92 9.08
C TYR A 136 -11.97 11.01 10.46
N LYS A 137 -12.99 11.86 10.61
CA LYS A 137 -13.75 12.00 11.88
C LYS A 137 -14.74 10.86 12.09
N GLU A 138 -15.19 10.26 11.01
CA GLU A 138 -16.24 9.22 11.00
C GLU A 138 -15.68 7.83 10.61
N ASN A 139 -14.43 7.78 10.17
CA ASN A 139 -13.83 6.57 9.64
C ASN A 139 -12.41 6.34 10.20
N PRO A 140 -12.00 5.08 10.43
CA PRO A 140 -10.61 4.76 10.71
C PRO A 140 -9.74 5.13 9.51
N ILE A 141 -8.52 5.58 9.77
CA ILE A 141 -7.54 5.92 8.73
C ILE A 141 -6.31 5.04 8.90
N ASN A 142 -5.96 4.31 7.84
CA ASN A 142 -4.80 3.44 7.82
C ASN A 142 -3.56 4.14 7.21
N MET A 143 -3.76 5.01 6.23
CA MET A 143 -2.69 5.71 5.53
C MET A 143 -3.15 7.12 5.14
N MET A 144 -2.21 8.04 5.05
CA MET A 144 -2.42 9.35 4.44
C MET A 144 -1.46 9.51 3.26
N LEU A 145 -1.91 10.14 2.16
CA LEU A 145 -1.05 10.60 1.08
C LEU A 145 -0.83 12.11 1.26
N PHE A 146 0.37 12.48 1.69
CA PHE A 146 0.77 13.87 1.84
C PHE A 146 1.28 14.42 0.50
N ILE A 147 0.52 15.33 -0.08
CA ILE A 147 0.78 15.90 -1.40
C ILE A 147 1.67 17.12 -1.24
N SER A 148 2.95 16.96 -1.52
CA SER A 148 3.98 17.97 -1.36
C SER A 148 5.22 17.68 -2.20
N LEU A 149 5.99 18.72 -2.51
CA LEU A 149 7.34 18.59 -3.09
C LEU A 149 8.40 18.46 -1.98
N PRO A 150 9.55 17.80 -2.25
CA PRO A 150 10.68 17.79 -1.31
C PRO A 150 11.19 19.22 -1.03
N PRO A 151 11.66 19.51 0.17
CA PRO A 151 11.79 18.64 1.36
C PRO A 151 10.66 18.87 2.40
N ALA A 152 9.44 19.17 1.95
CA ALA A 152 8.33 19.56 2.84
C ALA A 152 8.08 18.57 3.99
N GLU A 153 8.25 17.26 3.74
CA GLU A 153 8.04 16.21 4.73
C GLU A 153 8.98 16.27 5.94
N GLU A 154 10.14 16.93 5.84
CA GLU A 154 11.11 16.96 6.95
C GLU A 154 10.53 17.67 8.20
N LYS A 155 9.75 18.74 8.01
CA LYS A 155 9.02 19.41 9.09
C LYS A 155 8.03 18.46 9.78
N TYR A 156 7.34 17.63 8.99
CA TYR A 156 6.33 16.70 9.47
C TYR A 156 6.93 15.48 10.18
N LYS A 157 8.06 14.97 9.70
CA LYS A 157 8.81 13.89 10.38
C LYS A 157 9.18 14.27 11.82
N VAL A 158 9.57 15.54 12.03
CA VAL A 158 9.87 16.06 13.37
C VAL A 158 8.61 16.19 14.23
N ALA A 159 7.52 16.66 13.65
CA ALA A 159 6.26 16.87 14.37
C ALA A 159 5.52 15.56 14.70
N PHE A 160 5.70 14.52 13.86
CA PHE A 160 5.02 13.23 13.97
C PHE A 160 6.01 12.05 14.02
N PRO A 161 6.79 11.88 15.10
CA PRO A 161 7.85 10.87 15.21
C PRO A 161 7.32 9.41 15.22
N ASN A 162 6.01 9.24 15.41
CA ASN A 162 5.32 7.94 15.40
C ASN A 162 4.77 7.56 14.01
N LEU A 163 5.07 8.36 12.98
CA LEU A 163 4.71 8.07 11.59
C LEU A 163 5.98 7.84 10.77
N ASP A 164 5.86 6.98 9.77
CA ASP A 164 6.86 6.79 8.72
C ASP A 164 6.41 7.50 7.45
N PHE A 165 7.38 8.06 6.72
CA PHE A 165 7.18 8.88 5.52
C PHE A 165 7.92 8.24 4.36
N LEU A 166 7.18 7.66 3.42
CA LEU A 166 7.71 6.92 2.28
C LEU A 166 7.45 7.73 1.00
N ARG A 167 8.48 8.38 0.49
CA ARG A 167 8.37 9.15 -0.76
C ARG A 167 8.58 8.22 -1.96
N ASN A 168 7.50 7.90 -2.63
CA ASN A 168 7.50 7.04 -3.82
C ASN A 168 7.37 7.85 -5.12
N THR A 169 6.95 9.13 -5.05
CA THR A 169 6.82 10.03 -6.19
C THR A 169 7.44 11.40 -5.88
N PRO A 170 7.78 12.20 -6.90
CA PRO A 170 8.22 13.58 -6.66
C PRO A 170 7.16 14.47 -6.00
N TYR A 171 5.89 14.11 -6.08
CA TYR A 171 4.74 14.95 -5.74
C TYR A 171 4.03 14.55 -4.45
N SER A 172 4.34 13.37 -3.90
CA SER A 172 3.62 12.84 -2.75
C SER A 172 4.45 11.89 -1.88
N VAL A 173 4.02 11.76 -0.64
CA VAL A 173 4.61 10.89 0.39
C VAL A 173 3.51 10.06 1.03
N ASP A 174 3.67 8.74 1.05
CA ASP A 174 2.84 7.87 1.89
C ASP A 174 3.22 8.08 3.34
N VAL A 175 2.22 8.32 4.18
CA VAL A 175 2.37 8.51 5.62
C VAL A 175 1.61 7.41 6.33
N ILE A 176 2.34 6.56 7.05
CA ILE A 176 1.83 5.36 7.71
C ILE A 176 2.24 5.33 9.18
N SER A 177 1.58 4.50 9.97
CA SER A 177 2.01 4.24 11.35
C SER A 177 3.40 3.59 11.36
N LYS A 178 4.28 4.07 12.24
CA LYS A 178 5.66 3.61 12.35
C LYS A 178 5.78 2.11 12.59
N GLY A 179 6.78 1.50 11.97
CA GLY A 179 7.09 0.08 12.13
C GLY A 179 6.17 -0.83 11.31
N ASN A 180 5.55 -0.30 10.26
CA ASN A 180 4.84 -1.08 9.25
C ASN A 180 5.64 -1.11 7.95
N SER A 181 5.64 -2.26 7.30
CA SER A 181 6.21 -2.49 5.98
C SER A 181 5.53 -3.69 5.33
N LYS A 182 5.77 -3.91 4.04
CA LYS A 182 5.29 -5.14 3.37
C LYS A 182 5.77 -6.39 4.10
N ALA A 183 7.02 -6.41 4.59
CA ALA A 183 7.60 -7.50 5.37
C ALA A 183 6.85 -7.74 6.68
N GLU A 184 6.56 -6.68 7.42
CA GLU A 184 5.82 -6.78 8.67
C GLU A 184 4.38 -7.26 8.45
N GLY A 185 3.76 -6.86 7.34
CA GLY A 185 2.45 -7.38 6.91
C GLY A 185 2.48 -8.88 6.64
N ILE A 186 3.52 -9.39 5.96
CA ILE A 186 3.73 -10.84 5.73
C ILE A 186 3.87 -11.57 7.07
N LYS A 187 4.71 -11.06 7.95
CA LYS A 187 4.95 -11.66 9.26
C LYS A 187 3.65 -11.78 10.07
N ARG A 188 2.88 -10.71 10.19
CA ARG A 188 1.58 -10.71 10.90
C ARG A 188 0.58 -11.68 10.28
N PHE A 189 0.56 -11.79 8.96
CA PHE A 189 -0.26 -12.77 8.27
C PHE A 189 0.14 -14.21 8.63
N LEU A 190 1.44 -14.53 8.60
CA LEU A 190 1.93 -15.87 8.93
C LEU A 190 1.67 -16.23 10.39
N GLU A 191 1.90 -15.28 11.32
CA GLU A 191 1.58 -15.41 12.73
C GLU A 191 0.08 -15.66 12.97
N HIS A 192 -0.80 -14.95 12.26
CA HIS A 192 -2.25 -15.15 12.34
C HIS A 192 -2.67 -16.56 11.95
N LEU A 193 -1.97 -17.18 11.00
CA LEU A 193 -2.23 -18.56 10.58
C LEU A 193 -1.46 -19.62 11.40
N ASN A 194 -0.57 -19.23 12.31
CA ASN A 194 0.42 -20.11 12.97
C ASN A 194 1.23 -20.90 11.93
N GLN A 195 1.74 -20.21 10.89
CA GLN A 195 2.48 -20.78 9.77
C GLN A 195 3.80 -20.01 9.50
N GLU A 196 4.53 -19.66 10.53
CA GLU A 196 5.77 -18.89 10.45
C GLU A 196 6.86 -19.62 9.66
N ASP A 197 6.84 -20.96 9.66
CA ASP A 197 7.76 -21.82 8.93
C ASP A 197 7.30 -22.13 7.49
N ALA A 198 6.20 -21.54 7.01
CA ALA A 198 5.71 -21.80 5.66
C ALA A 198 6.70 -21.33 4.60
N LYS A 199 6.73 -22.04 3.45
CA LYS A 199 7.49 -21.58 2.29
C LYS A 199 6.89 -20.28 1.74
N THR A 200 7.73 -19.25 1.65
CA THR A 200 7.34 -17.93 1.16
C THR A 200 8.21 -17.52 -0.03
N TYR A 201 7.58 -16.94 -1.02
CA TYR A 201 8.20 -16.38 -2.21
C TYR A 201 7.77 -14.93 -2.32
N ALA A 202 8.65 -14.04 -2.78
CA ALA A 202 8.26 -12.66 -3.08
C ALA A 202 8.93 -12.17 -4.35
N PHE A 203 8.19 -11.38 -5.12
CA PHE A 203 8.63 -10.70 -6.34
C PHE A 203 8.48 -9.21 -6.11
N GLY A 204 9.52 -8.41 -6.43
CA GLY A 204 9.51 -6.97 -6.25
C GLY A 204 10.62 -6.28 -7.01
N ASP A 205 10.48 -4.97 -7.23
CA ASP A 205 11.45 -4.14 -7.97
C ASP A 205 11.78 -2.81 -7.29
N GLY A 206 10.93 -2.36 -6.36
CA GLY A 206 11.06 -1.06 -5.71
C GLY A 206 11.85 -1.07 -4.39
N PRO A 207 12.29 0.11 -3.92
CA PRO A 207 12.96 0.23 -2.61
C PRO A 207 12.11 -0.24 -1.43
N ASN A 208 10.78 -0.12 -1.49
CA ASN A 208 9.85 -0.59 -0.47
C ASN A 208 9.66 -2.12 -0.48
N ASP A 209 10.26 -2.84 -1.45
CA ASP A 209 10.28 -4.31 -1.51
C ASP A 209 11.49 -4.93 -0.82
N ILE A 210 12.53 -4.15 -0.54
CA ILE A 210 13.80 -4.67 0.00
C ILE A 210 13.55 -5.48 1.27
N GLU A 211 12.80 -4.93 2.22
CA GLU A 211 12.48 -5.65 3.47
C GLU A 211 11.65 -6.90 3.21
N MET A 212 10.68 -6.85 2.30
CA MET A 212 9.87 -7.99 1.90
C MET A 212 10.72 -9.11 1.30
N LEU A 213 11.62 -8.76 0.37
CA LEU A 213 12.52 -9.72 -0.27
C LEU A 213 13.50 -10.33 0.75
N GLN A 214 13.94 -9.58 1.77
CA GLN A 214 14.81 -10.09 2.83
C GLN A 214 14.08 -11.01 3.82
N ALA A 215 12.76 -10.85 3.97
CA ALA A 215 11.95 -11.57 4.96
C ALA A 215 11.44 -12.94 4.47
N VAL A 216 11.45 -13.20 3.15
CA VAL A 216 10.91 -14.44 2.58
C VAL A 216 11.97 -15.50 2.34
N SER A 217 11.55 -16.78 2.24
CA SER A 217 12.46 -17.90 1.99
C SER A 217 13.06 -17.86 0.57
N HIS A 218 12.30 -17.34 -0.41
CA HIS A 218 12.68 -17.34 -1.83
C HIS A 218 12.39 -15.96 -2.45
N PRO A 219 13.33 -15.01 -2.32
CA PRO A 219 13.19 -13.70 -2.94
C PRO A 219 13.54 -13.72 -4.44
N VAL A 220 12.82 -12.91 -5.21
CA VAL A 220 13.07 -12.67 -6.62
C VAL A 220 13.02 -11.15 -6.88
N ALA A 221 14.18 -10.57 -7.17
CA ALA A 221 14.26 -9.21 -7.68
C ALA A 221 13.96 -9.23 -9.18
N MET A 222 13.12 -8.31 -9.64
CA MET A 222 12.78 -8.18 -11.05
C MET A 222 13.96 -7.63 -11.86
N GLY A 223 13.96 -7.87 -13.16
CA GLY A 223 15.07 -7.41 -14.03
C GLY A 223 15.17 -5.89 -14.22
N ASN A 224 14.19 -5.15 -13.73
CA ASN A 224 14.10 -3.69 -13.72
C ASN A 224 14.37 -3.09 -12.30
N ALA A 225 14.72 -3.91 -11.33
CA ALA A 225 14.98 -3.49 -9.94
C ALA A 225 16.26 -2.66 -9.80
#